data_6f18d7c52679b458e1bb03998908e533
#
_entry.id   6f18d7c52679b458e1bb03998908e533
#
_cell.length_a   1.000
_cell.length_b   1.000
_cell.length_c   1.000
_cell.angle_alpha   90.00
_cell.angle_beta   90.00
_cell.angle_gamma   90.00
#
_symmetry.space_group_name_H-M   'P 1'
#
loop_
_entity.id
_entity.type
_entity.pdbx_description
1 polymer ?
#
loop_
_entity_poly.entity_id
_entity_poly.type
_entity_poly.pdbx_seq_one_letter_code
_entity_poly.pdbx_strand_id
1 'polypeptide(L)'
;MVKIYNFLYKKEKTIREKVFMEEQGFKDEFDDLDDLCQHLVVFGNNQPIGTCRFYYDESLKSNVLGRIAVIKEYRGKKVGQYIVKTACSLIQGNVCLHAQLQAKPFYEKLGFKAYGEIDYDEYCPHTWMKK
;
A
#
# COMPACT_ATOMS: atom_id res chain seq x y z
N MET A 1 -1.91 -17.21 -0.07
CA MET A 1 -1.56 -17.20 1.37
C MET A 1 -1.06 -15.82 1.77
N VAL A 2 -1.44 -15.37 2.96
CA VAL A 2 -1.07 -14.04 3.48
C VAL A 2 -0.26 -14.22 4.75
N LYS A 3 0.81 -13.42 4.90
CA LYS A 3 1.59 -13.36 6.15
C LYS A 3 1.73 -11.91 6.59
N ILE A 4 1.73 -11.69 7.91
CA ILE A 4 1.88 -10.38 8.53
C ILE A 4 3.18 -10.35 9.31
N TYR A 5 3.98 -9.30 9.09
CA TYR A 5 5.26 -9.10 9.77
C TYR A 5 5.27 -7.77 10.49
N ASN A 6 5.97 -7.71 11.63
CA ASN A 6 6.17 -6.46 12.39
C ASN A 6 7.46 -5.76 11.97
N PHE A 7 8.06 -6.15 10.87
CA PHE A 7 9.32 -5.60 10.36
C PHE A 7 9.30 -5.66 8.84
N LEU A 8 10.17 -4.88 8.21
CA LEU A 8 10.29 -4.87 6.75
C LEU A 8 10.97 -6.17 6.30
N TYR A 9 10.16 -7.08 5.77
CA TYR A 9 10.63 -8.38 5.33
C TYR A 9 11.34 -8.25 3.97
N LYS A 10 12.46 -8.95 3.80
CA LYS A 10 13.28 -8.81 2.59
C LYS A 10 12.52 -9.10 1.29
N LYS A 11 11.55 -10.02 1.31
CA LYS A 11 10.74 -10.34 0.13
C LYS A 11 9.74 -9.25 -0.20
N GLU A 12 9.22 -8.55 0.80
CA GLU A 12 8.43 -7.34 0.59
C GLU A 12 9.28 -6.25 -0.04
N LYS A 13 10.50 -6.08 0.48
CA LYS A 13 11.44 -5.10 -0.04
C LYS A 13 11.69 -5.31 -1.53
N THR A 14 11.85 -6.56 -1.95
CA THR A 14 12.03 -6.91 -3.37
C THR A 14 10.84 -6.49 -4.22
N ILE A 15 9.60 -6.73 -3.75
CA ILE A 15 8.39 -6.30 -4.45
C ILE A 15 8.38 -4.78 -4.61
N ARG A 16 8.65 -4.06 -3.53
CA ARG A 16 8.60 -2.59 -3.53
C ARG A 16 9.68 -1.99 -4.42
N GLU A 17 10.87 -2.59 -4.45
CA GLU A 17 11.94 -2.17 -5.37
C GLU A 17 11.49 -2.34 -6.82
N LYS A 18 10.90 -3.48 -7.17
CA LYS A 18 10.44 -3.73 -8.54
C LYS A 18 9.33 -2.75 -8.97
N VAL A 19 8.33 -2.55 -8.12
CA VAL A 19 7.15 -1.77 -8.49
C VAL A 19 7.43 -0.26 -8.40
N PHE A 20 7.95 0.20 -7.27
CA PHE A 20 8.06 1.64 -7.05
C PHE A 20 9.35 2.23 -7.60
N MET A 21 10.46 1.51 -7.51
CA MET A 21 11.75 2.04 -7.98
C MET A 21 12.02 1.70 -9.44
N GLU A 22 11.91 0.44 -9.83
CA GLU A 22 12.22 0.03 -11.21
C GLU A 22 11.16 0.44 -12.21
N GLU A 23 9.87 0.17 -11.91
CA GLU A 23 8.79 0.50 -12.84
C GLU A 23 8.40 1.98 -12.79
N GLN A 24 8.27 2.56 -11.58
CA GLN A 24 7.72 3.91 -11.40
C GLN A 24 8.77 4.99 -11.19
N GLY A 25 10.03 4.61 -10.92
CA GLY A 25 11.13 5.55 -10.82
C GLY A 25 11.27 6.32 -9.52
N PHE A 26 10.59 5.90 -8.45
CA PHE A 26 10.78 6.52 -7.14
C PHE A 26 12.19 6.23 -6.62
N LYS A 27 12.78 7.22 -5.95
CA LYS A 27 14.15 7.11 -5.40
C LYS A 27 14.14 6.78 -3.92
N ASP A 28 13.20 7.35 -3.17
CA ASP A 28 13.10 7.24 -1.72
C ASP A 28 11.91 6.36 -1.33
N GLU A 29 12.01 5.06 -1.65
CA GLU A 29 10.92 4.13 -1.39
C GLU A 29 10.84 3.71 0.09
N PHE A 30 11.99 3.47 0.71
CA PHE A 30 12.04 2.98 2.10
C PHE A 30 12.26 4.14 3.05
N ASP A 31 11.54 4.15 4.18
CA ASP A 31 11.60 5.24 5.13
C ASP A 31 11.49 4.72 6.57
N ASP A 32 11.62 5.64 7.54
CA ASP A 32 11.59 5.28 8.96
C ASP A 32 10.23 4.77 9.41
N LEU A 33 9.16 5.06 8.67
CA LEU A 33 7.84 4.53 8.98
C LEU A 33 7.79 3.02 8.85
N ASP A 34 8.66 2.43 8.04
CA ASP A 34 8.70 0.98 7.88
C ASP A 34 8.94 0.26 9.22
N ASP A 35 9.66 0.88 10.14
CA ASP A 35 9.91 0.30 11.46
C ASP A 35 8.68 0.32 12.36
N LEU A 36 7.71 1.18 12.07
CA LEU A 36 6.48 1.34 12.84
C LEU A 36 5.31 0.56 12.25
N CYS A 37 5.47 0.05 11.03
CA CYS A 37 4.38 -0.57 10.30
C CYS A 37 4.23 -2.04 10.59
N GLN A 38 3.00 -2.53 10.40
CA GLN A 38 2.79 -3.93 10.09
C GLN A 38 2.87 -4.08 8.57
N HIS A 39 3.44 -5.20 8.13
CA HIS A 39 3.70 -5.48 6.73
C HIS A 39 2.95 -6.74 6.33
N LEU A 40 2.10 -6.62 5.30
CA LEU A 40 1.31 -7.72 4.78
C LEU A 40 1.93 -8.18 3.47
N VAL A 41 2.18 -9.47 3.35
CA VAL A 41 2.75 -10.06 2.12
C VAL A 41 1.86 -11.18 1.64
N VAL A 42 1.49 -11.12 0.35
CA VAL A 42 0.70 -12.16 -0.31
C VAL A 42 1.64 -13.03 -1.12
N PHE A 43 1.46 -14.35 -0.98
CA PHE A 43 2.25 -15.34 -1.70
C PHE A 43 1.39 -16.06 -2.72
N GLY A 44 1.93 -16.24 -3.92
CA GLY A 44 1.32 -17.06 -4.97
C GLY A 44 2.39 -17.98 -5.54
N ASN A 45 2.08 -19.27 -5.67
CA ASN A 45 3.05 -20.27 -6.12
C ASN A 45 4.35 -20.23 -5.32
N ASN A 46 4.22 -20.07 -4.00
CA ASN A 46 5.33 -20.02 -3.04
C ASN A 46 6.29 -18.84 -3.25
N GLN A 47 5.88 -17.79 -3.96
CA GLN A 47 6.68 -16.59 -4.11
C GLN A 47 5.88 -15.35 -3.70
N PRO A 48 6.54 -14.30 -3.22
CA PRO A 48 5.84 -13.06 -2.86
C PRO A 48 5.36 -12.36 -4.12
N ILE A 49 4.08 -12.01 -4.17
CA ILE A 49 3.46 -11.40 -5.35
C ILE A 49 2.85 -10.04 -5.07
N GLY A 50 2.57 -9.73 -3.82
CA GLY A 50 1.98 -8.44 -3.47
C GLY A 50 2.21 -8.10 -2.01
N THR A 51 2.08 -6.82 -1.67
CA THR A 51 2.34 -6.34 -0.32
C THR A 51 1.62 -5.04 -0.03
N CYS A 52 1.51 -4.72 1.25
CA CYS A 52 1.19 -3.37 1.73
C CYS A 52 1.78 -3.20 3.13
N ARG A 53 1.75 -1.95 3.62
CA ARG A 53 2.09 -1.67 5.02
C ARG A 53 0.97 -0.83 5.63
N PHE A 54 0.81 -0.88 6.95
CA PHE A 54 -0.13 -0.02 7.64
C PHE A 54 0.34 0.26 9.07
N TYR A 55 -0.04 1.44 9.56
CA TYR A 55 0.32 1.90 10.90
C TYR A 55 -0.73 2.90 11.36
N TYR A 56 -0.81 3.14 12.70
CA TYR A 56 -1.69 4.16 13.25
C TYR A 56 -0.96 5.49 13.35
N ASP A 57 -1.54 6.55 12.81
CA ASP A 57 -1.00 7.90 12.84
C ASP A 57 -1.79 8.75 13.85
N GLU A 58 -1.11 9.17 14.92
CA GLU A 58 -1.75 9.94 15.98
C GLU A 58 -2.24 11.31 15.50
N SER A 59 -1.49 11.95 14.61
CA SER A 59 -1.86 13.28 14.12
C SER A 59 -3.10 13.23 13.21
N LEU A 60 -3.27 12.16 12.49
CA LEU A 60 -4.42 11.95 11.60
C LEU A 60 -5.58 11.26 12.31
N LYS A 61 -5.35 10.70 13.49
CA LYS A 61 -6.34 9.89 14.23
C LYS A 61 -6.89 8.77 13.35
N SER A 62 -6.01 8.14 12.58
CA SER A 62 -6.40 7.12 11.60
C SER A 62 -5.26 6.15 11.35
N ASN A 63 -5.63 4.93 10.98
CA ASN A 63 -4.66 3.99 10.42
C ASN A 63 -4.35 4.41 8.99
N VAL A 64 -3.06 4.37 8.63
CA VAL A 64 -2.60 4.73 7.29
C VAL A 64 -2.16 3.47 6.58
N LEU A 65 -2.81 3.18 5.48
CA LEU A 65 -2.49 2.05 4.61
C LEU A 65 -1.66 2.57 3.43
N GLY A 66 -0.57 1.91 3.12
CA GLY A 66 0.28 2.40 2.05
C GLY A 66 1.19 1.34 1.47
N ARG A 67 2.01 1.77 0.51
CA ARG A 67 2.97 0.91 -0.20
C ARG A 67 2.29 -0.36 -0.73
N ILE A 68 1.09 -0.17 -1.32
CA ILE A 68 0.34 -1.27 -1.92
C ILE A 68 0.96 -1.55 -3.28
N ALA A 69 1.44 -2.76 -3.46
CA ALA A 69 2.15 -3.13 -4.68
C ALA A 69 1.86 -4.58 -5.06
N VAL A 70 1.69 -4.81 -6.37
CA VAL A 70 1.52 -6.14 -6.95
C VAL A 70 2.52 -6.26 -8.09
N ILE A 71 3.27 -7.36 -8.13
CA ILE A 71 4.22 -7.56 -9.22
C ILE A 71 3.47 -7.67 -10.55
N LYS A 72 4.13 -7.22 -11.62
CA LYS A 72 3.51 -7.05 -12.93
C LYS A 72 2.79 -8.31 -13.42
N GLU A 73 3.41 -9.47 -13.22
CA GLU A 73 2.91 -10.75 -13.72
C GLU A 73 1.58 -11.17 -13.07
N TYR A 74 1.24 -10.58 -11.92
CA TYR A 74 0.03 -10.93 -11.18
C TYR A 74 -1.02 -9.81 -11.19
N ARG A 75 -0.81 -8.77 -11.98
CA ARG A 75 -1.80 -7.69 -12.13
C ARG A 75 -2.99 -8.18 -12.95
N GLY A 76 -4.16 -7.55 -12.75
CA GLY A 76 -5.38 -7.95 -13.42
C GLY A 76 -6.03 -9.20 -12.87
N LYS A 77 -5.52 -9.73 -11.75
CA LYS A 77 -6.03 -10.94 -11.10
C LYS A 77 -6.63 -10.66 -9.73
N LYS A 78 -6.97 -9.39 -9.47
CA LYS A 78 -7.60 -8.93 -8.22
C LYS A 78 -6.73 -9.09 -6.98
N VAL A 79 -5.42 -9.22 -7.13
CA VAL A 79 -4.50 -9.34 -5.98
C VAL A 79 -4.49 -8.04 -5.18
N GLY A 80 -4.42 -6.88 -5.86
CA GLY A 80 -4.47 -5.58 -5.17
C GLY A 80 -5.74 -5.39 -4.36
N GLN A 81 -6.88 -5.75 -4.92
CA GLN A 81 -8.16 -5.70 -4.22
C GLN A 81 -8.14 -6.60 -2.99
N TYR A 82 -7.61 -7.80 -3.11
CA TYR A 82 -7.48 -8.75 -2.00
C TYR A 82 -6.60 -8.18 -0.88
N ILE A 83 -5.48 -7.56 -1.24
CA ILE A 83 -4.56 -6.94 -0.28
C ILE A 83 -5.29 -5.86 0.53
N VAL A 84 -5.96 -4.93 -0.14
CA VAL A 84 -6.64 -3.82 0.52
C VAL A 84 -7.78 -4.33 1.40
N LYS A 85 -8.59 -5.25 0.91
CA LYS A 85 -9.69 -5.81 1.70
C LYS A 85 -9.18 -6.56 2.93
N THR A 86 -8.10 -7.33 2.78
CA THR A 86 -7.52 -8.08 3.90
C THR A 86 -6.97 -7.12 4.95
N ALA A 87 -6.21 -6.11 4.52
CA ALA A 87 -5.67 -5.12 5.45
C ALA A 87 -6.79 -4.40 6.20
N CYS A 88 -7.83 -3.96 5.51
CA CYS A 88 -8.96 -3.28 6.14
C CYS A 88 -9.70 -4.18 7.13
N SER A 89 -9.77 -5.48 6.86
CA SER A 89 -10.40 -6.42 7.80
C SER A 89 -9.60 -6.60 9.09
N LEU A 90 -8.29 -6.39 9.03
CA LEU A 90 -7.39 -6.51 10.19
C LEU A 90 -7.30 -5.21 11.00
N ILE A 91 -7.62 -4.09 10.38
CA ILE A 91 -7.52 -2.76 11.00
C ILE A 91 -8.84 -2.45 11.70
N GLN A 92 -8.74 -2.01 12.96
CA GLN A 92 -9.89 -1.51 13.71
C GLN A 92 -9.88 0.01 13.68
N GLY A 93 -11.01 0.60 13.31
CA GLY A 93 -11.16 2.05 13.28
C GLY A 93 -10.98 2.63 11.88
N ASN A 94 -10.65 3.91 11.85
CA ASN A 94 -10.54 4.67 10.61
C ASN A 94 -9.34 4.20 9.77
N VAL A 95 -9.50 4.23 8.45
CA VAL A 95 -8.44 3.91 7.50
C VAL A 95 -8.35 5.01 6.47
N CYS A 96 -7.14 5.50 6.23
CA CYS A 96 -6.87 6.42 5.14
C CYS A 96 -5.63 5.97 4.38
N LEU A 97 -5.44 6.55 3.20
CA LEU A 97 -4.27 6.26 2.38
C LEU A 97 -3.94 7.45 1.48
N HIS A 98 -2.68 7.53 1.08
CA HIS A 98 -2.17 8.54 0.17
C HIS A 98 -2.01 7.89 -1.19
N ALA A 99 -3.04 8.02 -2.04
CA ALA A 99 -3.13 7.30 -3.30
C ALA A 99 -2.47 8.06 -4.43
N GLN A 100 -1.72 7.35 -5.28
CA GLN A 100 -1.33 7.90 -6.56
C GLN A 100 -2.61 8.26 -7.33
N LEU A 101 -2.62 9.41 -7.98
CA LEU A 101 -3.84 9.91 -8.60
C LEU A 101 -4.41 8.95 -9.64
N GLN A 102 -3.55 8.26 -10.40
CA GLN A 102 -4.01 7.27 -11.37
C GLN A 102 -4.69 6.05 -10.73
N ALA A 103 -4.44 5.78 -9.46
CA ALA A 103 -5.05 4.66 -8.75
C ALA A 103 -6.35 5.04 -8.04
N LYS A 104 -6.74 6.32 -8.09
CA LYS A 104 -7.95 6.79 -7.41
C LYS A 104 -9.20 5.96 -7.75
N PRO A 105 -9.49 5.65 -9.03
CA PRO A 105 -10.68 4.85 -9.36
C PRO A 105 -10.67 3.46 -8.73
N PHE A 106 -9.49 2.86 -8.60
CA PHE A 106 -9.34 1.56 -7.95
C PHE A 106 -9.81 1.62 -6.49
N TYR A 107 -9.36 2.66 -5.76
CA TYR A 107 -9.73 2.81 -4.36
C TYR A 107 -11.18 3.23 -4.19
N GLU A 108 -11.70 4.03 -5.10
CA GLU A 108 -13.13 4.42 -5.06
C GLU A 108 -14.04 3.20 -5.12
N LYS A 109 -13.70 2.22 -5.94
CA LYS A 109 -14.47 0.97 -6.03
C LYS A 109 -14.43 0.18 -4.73
N LEU A 110 -13.43 0.39 -3.90
CA LEU A 110 -13.30 -0.28 -2.61
C LEU A 110 -13.91 0.52 -1.46
N GLY A 111 -14.58 1.64 -1.77
CA GLY A 111 -15.28 2.44 -0.77
C GLY A 111 -14.52 3.62 -0.22
N PHE A 112 -13.35 3.93 -0.77
CA PHE A 112 -12.58 5.09 -0.35
C PHE A 112 -13.04 6.34 -1.07
N LYS A 113 -12.95 7.49 -0.39
CA LYS A 113 -13.30 8.80 -0.97
C LYS A 113 -12.13 9.75 -0.80
N ALA A 114 -11.81 10.48 -1.88
CA ALA A 114 -10.77 11.49 -1.85
C ALA A 114 -11.19 12.68 -1.00
N TYR A 115 -10.21 13.30 -0.33
CA TYR A 115 -10.41 14.53 0.43
C TYR A 115 -9.12 15.35 0.39
N GLY A 116 -9.27 16.67 0.57
CA GLY A 116 -8.15 17.58 0.54
C GLY A 116 -7.63 17.86 -0.87
N GLU A 117 -6.51 18.56 -0.93
CA GLU A 117 -5.91 18.97 -2.18
C GLU A 117 -4.96 17.90 -2.70
N ILE A 118 -4.70 17.94 -4.01
CA ILE A 118 -3.68 17.07 -4.63
C ILE A 118 -2.31 17.57 -4.22
N ASP A 119 -1.44 16.67 -3.80
CA ASP A 119 -0.06 16.96 -3.50
C ASP A 119 0.87 16.01 -4.27
N TYR A 120 2.17 16.12 -4.08
CA TYR A 120 3.12 15.37 -4.86
C TYR A 120 4.09 14.63 -3.96
N ASP A 121 4.35 13.36 -4.31
CA ASP A 121 5.45 12.57 -3.77
C ASP A 121 6.44 12.40 -4.92
N GLU A 122 7.60 13.03 -4.79
CA GLU A 122 8.56 13.20 -5.89
C GLU A 122 7.84 13.82 -7.10
N TYR A 123 7.80 13.13 -8.23
CA TYR A 123 7.14 13.65 -9.44
C TYR A 123 5.66 13.27 -9.54
N CYS A 124 5.20 12.40 -8.67
CA CYS A 124 3.90 11.72 -8.82
C CYS A 124 2.80 12.44 -8.04
N PRO A 125 1.69 12.83 -8.70
CA PRO A 125 0.56 13.43 -7.99
C PRO A 125 -0.18 12.40 -7.15
N HIS A 126 -0.57 12.81 -5.95
CA HIS A 126 -1.27 11.97 -4.98
C HIS A 126 -2.48 12.70 -4.42
N THR A 127 -3.41 11.93 -3.92
CA THR A 127 -4.55 12.43 -3.18
C THR A 127 -4.78 11.55 -1.94
N TRP A 128 -5.14 12.20 -0.84
CA TRP A 128 -5.54 11.46 0.35
C TRP A 128 -6.94 10.91 0.16
N MET A 129 -7.16 9.68 0.59
CA MET A 129 -8.46 9.03 0.54
C MET A 129 -8.76 8.37 1.87
N LYS A 130 -10.05 8.31 2.22
CA LYS A 130 -10.49 7.67 3.46
C LYS A 130 -11.71 6.81 3.22
N LYS A 131 -11.86 5.83 4.05
CA LYS A 131 -12.98 4.92 3.98
C LYS A 131 -13.94 5.13 5.16
#